data_85d558654caa64fba51231051ce4f564
#
_entry.id   85d558654caa64fba51231051ce4f564
#
_cell.length_a   1.000
_cell.length_b   1.000
_cell.length_c   1.000
_cell.angle_alpha   90.00
_cell.angle_beta   90.00
_cell.angle_gamma   90.00
#
_symmetry.space_group_name_H-M   'P 1'
#
loop_
_entity.id
_entity.type
_entity.pdbx_description
1 polymer ?
#
loop_
_entity_poly.entity_id
_entity_poly.type
_entity_poly.pdbx_seq_one_letter_code
_entity_poly.pdbx_strand_id
1 'polypeptide(L)'
;VREKTENIGTALQTAFREIEKANPETLYGIFGNANWTNKDKLPDRKLADLIEHFSTKTLSNANVAPDVFGNAYEYLIKRFADQSNKKAGEYYTPRSVVRLLVNILDPQEGETVYDPACGTGGMLIEVIEHVKDAGGSPKTLWGKLHGQEKVLATSAIARMNLLLHGVEDFKVVREDTLRNPAFYTGNRLARFDNVVANPPFSLKAWGDVEWTSDPWGRNQLGGVPPKGYADWAWVQHMLTSADPNTGRVAVVLPQGALFRQGAEARIRTHILKAKKVEAVIGLAPNLFYGTGLAACVLILRHQRPVGHQDKVLFINGEDLMKKGRNQNTLEPKHAKELFDAYRGFADIEGRAHVAELAEIEGNDFNLNIPLYVAPADTGEEITLADALANLEGAHERAKETRAALEAELAKWGLSA
;
A
#
# COMPACT_ATOMS: atom_id res chain seq x y z
N VAL A 1 -20.18 -15.65 29.19
CA VAL A 1 -20.94 -15.50 27.93
C VAL A 1 -21.41 -16.84 27.39
N ARG A 2 -20.59 -17.88 27.45
CA ARG A 2 -20.88 -19.23 26.92
C ARG A 2 -22.15 -19.87 27.54
N GLU A 3 -22.44 -19.60 28.79
CA GLU A 3 -23.59 -20.16 29.50
C GLU A 3 -24.91 -19.43 29.19
N LYS A 4 -24.86 -18.32 28.42
CA LYS A 4 -26.05 -17.55 28.06
C LYS A 4 -26.72 -18.12 26.81
N THR A 5 -28.05 -18.25 26.90
CA THR A 5 -28.91 -18.71 25.80
C THR A 5 -29.54 -17.56 25.01
N GLU A 6 -29.65 -16.37 25.67
CA GLU A 6 -30.28 -15.17 25.11
C GLU A 6 -29.42 -13.92 25.34
N ASN A 7 -29.60 -12.93 24.47
CA ASN A 7 -28.89 -11.65 24.53
C ASN A 7 -27.35 -11.81 24.54
N ILE A 8 -26.87 -12.80 23.80
CA ILE A 8 -25.43 -13.14 23.70
C ILE A 8 -24.64 -11.95 23.17
N GLY A 9 -25.18 -11.24 22.15
CA GLY A 9 -24.56 -10.04 21.60
C GLY A 9 -24.33 -8.93 22.62
N THR A 10 -25.31 -8.70 23.51
CA THR A 10 -25.17 -7.74 24.60
C THR A 10 -24.08 -8.17 25.59
N ALA A 11 -24.04 -9.46 25.92
CA ALA A 11 -23.03 -10.00 26.85
C ALA A 11 -21.61 -9.90 26.27
N LEU A 12 -21.45 -10.17 24.96
CA LEU A 12 -20.16 -9.97 24.24
C LEU A 12 -19.75 -8.48 24.25
N GLN A 13 -20.66 -7.58 23.91
CA GLN A 13 -20.38 -6.15 23.90
C GLN A 13 -19.95 -5.64 25.29
N THR A 14 -20.62 -6.10 26.36
CA THR A 14 -20.22 -5.76 27.72
C THR A 14 -18.82 -6.26 28.04
N ALA A 15 -18.53 -7.54 27.76
CA ALA A 15 -17.22 -8.11 28.02
C ALA A 15 -16.09 -7.36 27.22
N PHE A 16 -16.35 -7.00 25.98
CA PHE A 16 -15.40 -6.22 25.19
C PHE A 16 -15.12 -4.84 25.79
N ARG A 17 -16.17 -4.14 26.25
CA ARG A 17 -16.02 -2.84 26.92
C ARG A 17 -15.31 -2.93 28.27
N GLU A 18 -15.50 -4.01 29.00
CA GLU A 18 -14.79 -4.28 30.27
C GLU A 18 -13.28 -4.52 30.00
N ILE A 19 -12.93 -5.27 28.94
CA ILE A 19 -11.55 -5.48 28.54
C ILE A 19 -10.90 -4.14 28.14
N GLU A 20 -11.58 -3.32 27.33
CA GLU A 20 -11.09 -2.00 26.94
C GLU A 20 -10.87 -1.08 28.15
N LYS A 21 -11.80 -1.08 29.10
CA LYS A 21 -11.70 -0.28 30.35
C LYS A 21 -10.56 -0.72 31.25
N ALA A 22 -10.30 -2.02 31.31
CA ALA A 22 -9.20 -2.57 32.10
C ALA A 22 -7.83 -2.29 31.48
N ASN A 23 -7.77 -1.96 30.17
CA ASN A 23 -6.55 -1.71 29.43
C ASN A 23 -6.67 -0.44 28.56
N PRO A 24 -6.90 0.74 29.18
CA PRO A 24 -7.29 1.94 28.42
C PRO A 24 -6.19 2.45 27.49
N GLU A 25 -4.93 2.27 27.83
CA GLU A 25 -3.81 2.77 27.04
C GLU A 25 -3.57 1.94 25.77
N THR A 26 -3.79 0.64 25.84
CA THR A 26 -3.48 -0.29 24.76
C THR A 26 -4.70 -0.73 23.96
N LEU A 27 -5.81 -1.06 24.66
CA LEU A 27 -6.95 -1.73 24.05
C LEU A 27 -8.18 -0.83 23.84
N TYR A 28 -8.18 0.43 24.25
CA TYR A 28 -9.34 1.31 24.09
C TYR A 28 -9.76 1.41 22.61
N GLY A 29 -11.03 1.05 22.32
CA GLY A 29 -11.62 1.04 20.98
C GLY A 29 -11.11 -0.08 20.04
N ILE A 30 -10.38 -1.07 20.54
CA ILE A 30 -9.80 -2.16 19.72
C ILE A 30 -10.87 -3.09 19.13
N PHE A 31 -12.02 -3.23 19.77
CA PHE A 31 -13.14 -4.03 19.26
C PHE A 31 -14.03 -3.24 18.28
N GLY A 32 -13.63 -2.01 17.91
CA GLY A 32 -14.34 -1.20 16.94
C GLY A 32 -15.75 -0.81 17.36
N ASN A 33 -16.62 -0.61 16.38
CA ASN A 33 -18.01 -0.17 16.58
C ASN A 33 -19.04 -1.15 16.01
N ALA A 34 -18.71 -2.43 15.91
CA ALA A 34 -19.65 -3.43 15.45
C ALA A 34 -20.89 -3.48 16.36
N ASN A 35 -22.07 -3.50 15.75
CA ASN A 35 -23.33 -3.56 16.48
C ASN A 35 -23.67 -5.02 16.85
N TRP A 36 -23.07 -5.51 17.93
CA TRP A 36 -23.25 -6.87 18.42
C TRP A 36 -24.69 -7.16 18.87
N THR A 37 -25.48 -6.13 19.19
CA THR A 37 -26.87 -6.28 19.64
C THR A 37 -27.88 -6.36 18.51
N ASN A 38 -27.46 -6.19 17.26
CA ASN A 38 -28.35 -6.30 16.10
C ASN A 38 -28.68 -7.76 15.79
N LYS A 39 -29.83 -8.22 16.29
CA LYS A 39 -30.28 -9.62 16.16
C LYS A 39 -30.64 -10.02 14.72
N ASP A 40 -30.95 -9.07 13.84
CA ASP A 40 -31.22 -9.35 12.41
C ASP A 40 -29.96 -9.80 11.66
N LYS A 41 -28.82 -9.20 12.00
CA LYS A 41 -27.50 -9.53 11.41
C LYS A 41 -26.76 -10.61 12.18
N LEU A 42 -26.85 -10.55 13.53
CA LEU A 42 -26.14 -11.40 14.48
C LEU A 42 -27.13 -12.03 15.47
N PRO A 43 -28.00 -12.97 15.03
CA PRO A 43 -28.91 -13.65 15.93
C PRO A 43 -28.14 -14.47 16.98
N ASP A 44 -28.71 -14.59 18.19
CA ASP A 44 -28.10 -15.28 19.33
C ASP A 44 -27.59 -16.68 18.97
N ARG A 45 -28.33 -17.43 18.15
CA ARG A 45 -27.92 -18.76 17.68
C ARG A 45 -26.57 -18.73 16.93
N LYS A 46 -26.37 -17.78 16.00
CA LYS A 46 -25.09 -17.67 15.27
C LYS A 46 -23.93 -17.29 16.18
N LEU A 47 -24.20 -16.44 17.18
CA LEU A 47 -23.19 -16.06 18.17
C LEU A 47 -22.86 -17.24 19.09
N ALA A 48 -23.85 -18.02 19.49
CA ALA A 48 -23.64 -19.24 20.26
C ALA A 48 -22.79 -20.26 19.48
N ASP A 49 -23.16 -20.54 18.21
CA ASP A 49 -22.42 -21.46 17.35
C ASP A 49 -20.96 -21.01 17.17
N LEU A 50 -20.72 -19.69 17.03
CA LEU A 50 -19.37 -19.12 16.91
C LEU A 50 -18.57 -19.32 18.20
N ILE A 51 -19.16 -19.02 19.36
CA ILE A 51 -18.52 -19.20 20.67
C ILE A 51 -18.17 -20.67 20.90
N GLU A 52 -19.12 -21.59 20.63
CA GLU A 52 -18.87 -23.02 20.78
C GLU A 52 -17.76 -23.50 19.83
N HIS A 53 -17.75 -23.06 18.57
CA HIS A 53 -16.70 -23.39 17.63
C HIS A 53 -15.30 -23.04 18.16
N PHE A 54 -15.11 -21.82 18.65
CA PHE A 54 -13.83 -21.40 19.24
C PHE A 54 -13.53 -22.06 20.58
N SER A 55 -14.56 -22.42 21.35
CA SER A 55 -14.42 -23.11 22.65
C SER A 55 -13.93 -24.55 22.54
N THR A 56 -13.94 -25.13 21.34
CA THR A 56 -13.36 -26.48 21.09
C THR A 56 -11.81 -26.46 21.14
N LYS A 57 -11.19 -25.28 21.12
CA LYS A 57 -9.74 -25.09 21.16
C LYS A 57 -9.35 -24.27 22.37
N THR A 58 -8.29 -24.68 23.05
CA THR A 58 -7.69 -23.87 24.12
C THR A 58 -6.74 -22.86 23.51
N LEU A 59 -7.27 -21.68 23.19
CA LEU A 59 -6.54 -20.58 22.59
C LEU A 59 -5.87 -19.75 23.68
N SER A 60 -4.73 -20.19 24.20
CA SER A 60 -3.94 -19.45 25.20
C SER A 60 -2.49 -19.34 24.73
N ASN A 61 -1.76 -18.39 25.27
CA ASN A 61 -0.32 -18.20 24.98
C ASN A 61 0.54 -19.43 25.31
N ALA A 62 0.05 -20.32 26.20
CA ALA A 62 0.71 -21.58 26.50
C ALA A 62 0.55 -22.63 25.39
N ASN A 63 -0.53 -22.56 24.61
CA ASN A 63 -0.90 -23.56 23.62
C ASN A 63 -0.72 -23.11 22.18
N VAL A 64 -0.71 -21.80 21.95
CA VAL A 64 -0.65 -21.20 20.60
C VAL A 64 0.36 -20.06 20.60
N ALA A 65 1.37 -20.18 19.75
CA ALA A 65 2.35 -19.11 19.59
C ALA A 65 1.69 -17.84 19.00
N PRO A 66 2.15 -16.64 19.37
CA PRO A 66 1.64 -15.38 18.83
C PRO A 66 1.59 -15.34 17.31
N ASP A 67 2.61 -15.85 16.63
CA ASP A 67 2.69 -15.91 15.16
C ASP A 67 1.51 -16.68 14.53
N VAL A 68 0.99 -17.70 15.21
CA VAL A 68 -0.15 -18.51 14.72
C VAL A 68 -1.44 -17.69 14.78
N PHE A 69 -1.64 -16.92 15.86
CA PHE A 69 -2.79 -16.03 15.98
C PHE A 69 -2.73 -14.91 14.93
N GLY A 70 -1.59 -14.26 14.79
CA GLY A 70 -1.37 -13.22 13.81
C GLY A 70 -1.63 -13.74 12.39
N ASN A 71 -1.03 -14.84 12.00
CA ASN A 71 -1.23 -15.44 10.68
C ASN A 71 -2.69 -15.86 10.41
N ALA A 72 -3.40 -16.38 11.42
CA ALA A 72 -4.82 -16.71 11.30
C ALA A 72 -5.67 -15.44 11.08
N TYR A 73 -5.34 -14.36 11.78
CA TYR A 73 -6.03 -13.09 11.64
C TYR A 73 -5.79 -12.45 10.27
N GLU A 74 -4.55 -12.44 9.79
CA GLU A 74 -4.22 -12.00 8.42
C GLU A 74 -4.93 -12.81 7.35
N TYR A 75 -5.03 -14.14 7.54
CA TYR A 75 -5.81 -14.98 6.63
C TYR A 75 -7.28 -14.54 6.55
N LEU A 76 -7.91 -14.21 7.69
CA LEU A 76 -9.28 -13.70 7.71
C LEU A 76 -9.38 -12.34 7.01
N ILE A 77 -8.46 -11.40 7.27
CA ILE A 77 -8.41 -10.09 6.59
C ILE A 77 -8.34 -10.30 5.08
N LYS A 78 -7.44 -11.17 4.60
CA LYS A 78 -7.32 -11.49 3.18
C LYS A 78 -8.62 -12.08 2.61
N ARG A 79 -9.25 -13.03 3.31
CA ARG A 79 -10.53 -13.64 2.86
C ARG A 79 -11.64 -12.62 2.76
N PHE A 80 -11.72 -11.65 3.69
CA PHE A 80 -12.69 -10.55 3.61
C PHE A 80 -12.36 -9.60 2.46
N ALA A 81 -11.08 -9.32 2.20
CA ALA A 81 -10.64 -8.56 1.04
C ALA A 81 -11.06 -9.24 -0.26
N ASP A 82 -10.80 -10.54 -0.42
CA ASP A 82 -11.20 -11.36 -1.59
C ASP A 82 -12.72 -11.29 -1.85
N GLN A 83 -13.54 -11.25 -0.80
CA GLN A 83 -15.01 -11.20 -0.90
C GLN A 83 -15.56 -9.80 -1.19
N SER A 84 -14.89 -8.75 -0.77
CA SER A 84 -15.38 -7.36 -0.86
C SER A 84 -14.88 -6.57 -2.06
N ASN A 85 -14.07 -7.16 -2.93
CA ASN A 85 -13.45 -6.70 -4.18
C ASN A 85 -13.22 -5.17 -4.35
N LYS A 86 -14.28 -4.33 -4.30
CA LYS A 86 -14.16 -2.87 -4.48
C LYS A 86 -13.67 -2.09 -3.25
N LYS A 87 -13.91 -2.60 -2.04
CA LYS A 87 -13.49 -1.95 -0.79
C LYS A 87 -12.13 -2.45 -0.30
N ALA A 88 -11.68 -3.59 -0.79
CA ALA A 88 -10.44 -4.21 -0.36
C ALA A 88 -9.19 -3.41 -0.77
N GLY A 89 -9.24 -2.74 -1.92
CA GLY A 89 -8.14 -1.91 -2.40
C GLY A 89 -7.81 -0.70 -1.51
N GLU A 90 -8.75 -0.31 -0.64
CA GLU A 90 -8.56 0.81 0.28
C GLU A 90 -7.81 0.40 1.57
N TYR A 91 -7.65 -0.91 1.85
CA TYR A 91 -7.09 -1.35 3.14
C TYR A 91 -6.20 -2.60 3.08
N TYR A 92 -6.05 -3.24 1.92
CA TYR A 92 -5.22 -4.43 1.79
C TYR A 92 -4.21 -4.29 0.65
N THR A 93 -2.93 -4.37 0.99
CA THR A 93 -1.81 -4.40 0.02
C THR A 93 -1.33 -5.85 -0.16
N PRO A 94 -1.09 -6.33 -1.40
CA PRO A 94 -0.55 -7.67 -1.63
C PRO A 94 0.76 -7.89 -0.86
N ARG A 95 0.86 -9.00 -0.13
CA ARG A 95 1.97 -9.27 0.80
C ARG A 95 3.35 -9.25 0.11
N SER A 96 3.44 -9.70 -1.13
CA SER A 96 4.68 -9.64 -1.91
C SER A 96 5.14 -8.22 -2.23
N VAL A 97 4.19 -7.28 -2.44
CA VAL A 97 4.50 -5.87 -2.61
C VAL A 97 4.96 -5.28 -1.28
N VAL A 98 4.25 -5.57 -0.19
CA VAL A 98 4.65 -5.13 1.17
C VAL A 98 6.08 -5.58 1.49
N ARG A 99 6.38 -6.86 1.27
CA ARG A 99 7.72 -7.43 1.47
C ARG A 99 8.78 -6.76 0.60
N LEU A 100 8.47 -6.44 -0.66
CA LEU A 100 9.37 -5.71 -1.54
C LEU A 100 9.72 -4.34 -0.96
N LEU A 101 8.72 -3.56 -0.53
CA LEU A 101 8.94 -2.23 0.04
C LEU A 101 9.78 -2.30 1.32
N VAL A 102 9.45 -3.21 2.21
CA VAL A 102 10.17 -3.37 3.49
C VAL A 102 11.61 -3.83 3.25
N ASN A 103 11.84 -4.79 2.35
CA ASN A 103 13.19 -5.21 1.97
C ASN A 103 14.03 -4.04 1.36
N ILE A 104 13.40 -3.17 0.57
CA ILE A 104 14.06 -1.98 0.00
C ILE A 104 14.44 -0.97 1.09
N LEU A 105 13.55 -0.75 2.04
CA LEU A 105 13.81 0.14 3.17
C LEU A 105 14.83 -0.43 4.14
N ASP A 106 14.85 -1.76 4.30
CA ASP A 106 15.75 -2.51 5.19
C ASP A 106 15.79 -1.93 6.62
N PRO A 107 14.63 -1.90 7.31
CA PRO A 107 14.56 -1.35 8.66
C PRO A 107 15.38 -2.17 9.64
N GLN A 108 16.22 -1.48 10.43
CA GLN A 108 17.11 -2.08 11.41
C GLN A 108 16.49 -2.09 12.82
N GLU A 109 17.05 -2.91 13.70
CA GLU A 109 16.68 -2.95 15.12
C GLU A 109 16.71 -1.54 15.75
N GLY A 110 15.64 -1.17 16.47
CA GLY A 110 15.52 0.10 17.17
C GLY A 110 15.21 1.31 16.30
N GLU A 111 15.15 1.15 14.97
CA GLU A 111 14.71 2.23 14.08
C GLU A 111 13.19 2.48 14.20
N THR A 112 12.81 3.73 14.00
CA THR A 112 11.42 4.15 13.99
C THR A 112 10.79 3.93 12.63
N VAL A 113 9.52 3.45 12.62
CA VAL A 113 8.76 3.19 11.38
C VAL A 113 7.41 3.89 11.45
N TYR A 114 7.05 4.54 10.35
CA TYR A 114 5.77 5.21 10.20
C TYR A 114 5.05 4.83 8.92
N ASP A 115 3.78 4.42 9.07
CA ASP A 115 2.85 4.23 7.96
C ASP A 115 1.69 5.22 8.10
N PRO A 116 1.68 6.30 7.28
CA PRO A 116 0.66 7.36 7.33
C PRO A 116 -0.72 6.95 6.78
N ALA A 117 -0.83 5.77 6.19
CA ALA A 117 -2.09 5.20 5.67
C ALA A 117 -2.13 3.69 5.97
N CYS A 118 -1.97 3.33 7.26
CA CYS A 118 -1.55 1.99 7.65
C CYS A 118 -2.58 0.88 7.38
N GLY A 119 -3.80 1.23 6.99
CA GLY A 119 -4.82 0.24 6.68
C GLY A 119 -4.99 -0.75 7.82
N THR A 120 -4.80 -2.04 7.55
CA THR A 120 -4.86 -3.12 8.53
C THR A 120 -3.53 -3.41 9.24
N GLY A 121 -2.52 -2.55 9.06
CA GLY A 121 -1.21 -2.66 9.71
C GLY A 121 -0.22 -3.63 9.04
N GLY A 122 -0.54 -4.11 7.85
CA GLY A 122 0.27 -5.15 7.17
C GLY A 122 1.74 -4.74 6.92
N MET A 123 2.00 -3.46 6.61
CA MET A 123 3.39 -2.98 6.43
C MET A 123 4.16 -2.93 7.74
N LEU A 124 3.52 -2.52 8.84
CA LEU A 124 4.15 -2.50 10.17
C LEU A 124 4.48 -3.92 10.66
N ILE A 125 3.63 -4.89 10.35
CA ILE A 125 3.87 -6.31 10.66
C ILE A 125 5.02 -6.86 9.85
N GLU A 126 5.08 -6.57 8.55
CA GLU A 126 6.19 -7.06 7.71
C GLU A 126 7.55 -6.51 8.18
N VAL A 127 7.60 -5.29 8.74
CA VAL A 127 8.81 -4.76 9.38
C VAL A 127 9.27 -5.63 10.55
N ILE A 128 8.35 -6.13 11.35
CA ILE A 128 8.64 -7.02 12.48
C ILE A 128 9.22 -8.34 11.96
N GLU A 129 8.59 -8.91 10.95
CA GLU A 129 9.06 -10.15 10.33
C GLU A 129 10.42 -9.95 9.65
N HIS A 130 10.64 -8.82 8.98
CA HIS A 130 11.93 -8.48 8.37
C HIS A 130 13.08 -8.44 9.40
N VAL A 131 12.90 -7.75 10.53
CA VAL A 131 13.90 -7.69 11.60
C VAL A 131 14.15 -9.09 12.19
N LYS A 132 13.10 -9.89 12.37
CA LYS A 132 13.19 -11.26 12.85
C LYS A 132 13.93 -12.18 11.86
N ASP A 133 13.61 -12.10 10.58
CA ASP A 133 14.27 -12.88 9.52
C ASP A 133 15.76 -12.53 9.37
N ALA A 134 16.13 -11.27 9.66
CA ALA A 134 17.52 -10.81 9.74
C ALA A 134 18.26 -11.26 11.01
N GLY A 135 17.58 -11.99 11.92
CA GLY A 135 18.15 -12.47 13.19
C GLY A 135 18.10 -11.46 14.33
N GLY A 136 17.44 -10.31 14.13
CA GLY A 136 17.22 -9.29 15.15
C GLY A 136 16.08 -9.61 16.11
N SER A 137 15.96 -8.83 17.18
CA SER A 137 14.89 -8.96 18.17
C SER A 137 13.70 -8.06 17.84
N PRO A 138 12.50 -8.56 17.56
CA PRO A 138 11.30 -7.76 17.36
C PRO A 138 10.98 -6.80 18.51
N LYS A 139 11.42 -7.10 19.71
CA LYS A 139 11.22 -6.24 20.90
C LYS A 139 11.90 -4.88 20.79
N THR A 140 12.94 -4.77 19.97
CA THR A 140 13.63 -3.48 19.73
C THR A 140 12.76 -2.47 18.98
N LEU A 141 11.67 -2.95 18.34
CA LEU A 141 10.69 -2.14 17.64
C LEU A 141 9.52 -1.68 18.54
N TRP A 142 9.44 -2.13 19.79
CA TRP A 142 8.41 -1.67 20.72
C TRP A 142 8.53 -0.18 20.96
N GLY A 143 7.41 0.54 20.87
CA GLY A 143 7.37 2.01 20.92
C GLY A 143 7.92 2.72 19.67
N LYS A 144 8.38 1.96 18.65
CA LYS A 144 8.95 2.49 17.41
C LYS A 144 7.99 2.43 16.22
N LEU A 145 6.95 1.59 16.28
CA LEU A 145 5.97 1.42 15.21
C LEU A 145 4.85 2.44 15.35
N HIS A 146 4.67 3.25 14.31
CA HIS A 146 3.66 4.31 14.24
C HIS A 146 2.79 4.11 13.01
N GLY A 147 1.48 4.22 13.18
CA GLY A 147 0.50 4.14 12.11
C GLY A 147 -0.57 5.20 12.23
N GLN A 148 -1.08 5.66 11.11
CA GLN A 148 -2.25 6.52 11.07
C GLN A 148 -3.26 5.99 10.06
N GLU A 149 -4.54 5.89 10.47
CA GLU A 149 -5.61 5.37 9.63
C GLU A 149 -6.90 6.16 9.88
N LYS A 150 -7.54 6.60 8.81
CA LYS A 150 -8.75 7.44 8.89
C LYS A 150 -9.97 6.67 9.33
N VAL A 151 -10.12 5.42 8.89
CA VAL A 151 -11.33 4.61 9.09
C VAL A 151 -11.26 3.90 10.43
N LEU A 152 -12.26 4.14 11.31
CA LEU A 152 -12.32 3.58 12.66
C LEU A 152 -12.20 2.05 12.67
N ALA A 153 -12.96 1.36 11.83
CA ALA A 153 -12.96 -0.11 11.81
C ALA A 153 -11.59 -0.64 11.37
N THR A 154 -10.97 -0.01 10.37
CA THR A 154 -9.66 -0.41 9.84
C THR A 154 -8.54 -0.14 10.84
N SER A 155 -8.57 1.00 11.54
CA SER A 155 -7.58 1.29 12.59
C SER A 155 -7.69 0.32 13.79
N ALA A 156 -8.92 -0.11 14.13
CA ALA A 156 -9.13 -1.14 15.17
C ALA A 156 -8.55 -2.50 14.72
N ILE A 157 -8.73 -2.86 13.43
CA ILE A 157 -8.14 -4.07 12.86
C ILE A 157 -6.61 -4.00 12.90
N ALA A 158 -6.00 -2.87 12.52
CA ALA A 158 -4.55 -2.68 12.56
C ALA A 158 -3.98 -2.89 13.98
N ARG A 159 -4.63 -2.31 14.98
CA ARG A 159 -4.23 -2.45 16.38
C ARG A 159 -4.35 -3.90 16.87
N MET A 160 -5.47 -4.56 16.55
CA MET A 160 -5.66 -5.98 16.87
C MET A 160 -4.61 -6.85 16.17
N ASN A 161 -4.29 -6.55 14.92
CA ASN A 161 -3.32 -7.28 14.13
C ASN A 161 -1.92 -7.19 14.76
N LEU A 162 -1.44 -5.99 15.11
CA LEU A 162 -0.17 -5.81 15.80
C LEU A 162 -0.14 -6.55 17.16
N LEU A 163 -1.20 -6.45 17.95
CA LEU A 163 -1.30 -7.14 19.23
C LEU A 163 -1.22 -8.66 19.08
N LEU A 164 -1.93 -9.24 18.11
CA LEU A 164 -1.91 -10.68 17.85
C LEU A 164 -0.56 -11.18 17.31
N HIS A 165 0.25 -10.29 16.72
CA HIS A 165 1.65 -10.58 16.36
C HIS A 165 2.63 -10.34 17.53
N GLY A 166 2.13 -10.12 18.73
CA GLY A 166 2.95 -10.00 19.95
C GLY A 166 3.62 -8.65 20.13
N VAL A 167 3.15 -7.61 19.45
CA VAL A 167 3.62 -6.24 19.67
C VAL A 167 2.86 -5.62 20.82
N GLU A 168 3.54 -5.34 21.92
CA GLU A 168 2.92 -4.80 23.14
C GLU A 168 2.89 -3.26 23.17
N ASP A 169 3.84 -2.60 22.47
CA ASP A 169 3.94 -1.14 22.43
C ASP A 169 4.05 -0.63 20.98
N PHE A 170 2.99 0.04 20.53
CA PHE A 170 2.86 0.67 19.22
C PHE A 170 1.91 1.88 19.30
N LYS A 171 1.96 2.73 18.30
CA LYS A 171 1.07 3.90 18.21
C LYS A 171 0.31 3.89 16.88
N VAL A 172 -0.93 3.42 16.90
CA VAL A 172 -1.86 3.52 15.77
C VAL A 172 -2.98 4.48 16.12
N VAL A 173 -2.99 5.64 15.45
CA VAL A 173 -3.94 6.72 15.72
C VAL A 173 -4.98 6.77 14.60
N ARG A 174 -6.25 6.89 15.00
CA ARG A 174 -7.35 7.12 14.06
C ARG A 174 -7.46 8.60 13.75
N GLU A 175 -6.98 9.02 12.56
CA GLU A 175 -7.11 10.41 12.11
C GLU A 175 -6.83 10.51 10.59
N ASP A 176 -7.30 11.59 9.95
CA ASP A 176 -7.02 11.90 8.55
C ASP A 176 -5.62 12.53 8.42
N THR A 177 -4.67 11.79 7.93
CA THR A 177 -3.26 12.18 7.87
C THR A 177 -3.00 13.45 7.08
N LEU A 178 -3.69 13.64 5.97
CA LEU A 178 -3.46 14.81 5.13
C LEU A 178 -4.05 16.08 5.76
N ARG A 179 -5.14 15.97 6.52
CA ARG A 179 -5.79 17.09 7.22
C ARG A 179 -5.22 17.30 8.62
N ASN A 180 -5.09 16.22 9.38
CA ASN A 180 -4.69 16.23 10.78
C ASN A 180 -3.63 15.17 11.05
N PRO A 181 -2.35 15.41 10.71
CA PRO A 181 -1.28 14.49 11.07
C PRO A 181 -1.22 14.34 12.60
N ALA A 182 -1.15 13.09 13.08
CA ALA A 182 -1.22 12.79 14.52
C ALA A 182 0.12 12.91 15.24
N PHE A 183 1.22 12.77 14.50
CA PHE A 183 2.56 12.74 15.10
C PHE A 183 3.30 14.04 14.79
N TYR A 184 3.27 14.99 15.74
CA TYR A 184 3.94 16.28 15.63
C TYR A 184 4.26 16.88 17.01
N THR A 185 5.16 17.86 17.03
CA THR A 185 5.45 18.70 18.19
C THR A 185 5.46 20.15 17.71
N GLY A 186 4.53 20.97 18.22
CA GLY A 186 4.33 22.34 17.73
C GLY A 186 3.99 22.35 16.25
N ASN A 187 4.79 23.04 15.44
CA ASN A 187 4.63 23.14 13.98
C ASN A 187 5.56 22.20 13.19
N ARG A 188 6.09 21.15 13.82
CA ARG A 188 7.00 20.18 13.17
C ARG A 188 6.42 18.79 13.27
N LEU A 189 6.35 18.10 12.14
CA LEU A 189 6.04 16.68 12.12
C LEU A 189 7.11 15.88 12.85
N ALA A 190 6.72 14.80 13.50
CA ALA A 190 7.66 13.79 14.00
C ALA A 190 8.49 13.21 12.85
N ARG A 191 9.70 12.78 13.18
CA ARG A 191 10.67 12.26 12.23
C ARG A 191 10.89 10.77 12.46
N PHE A 192 10.95 10.03 11.38
CA PHE A 192 11.06 8.57 11.38
C PHE A 192 12.19 8.11 10.47
N ASP A 193 12.86 7.04 10.85
CA ASP A 193 13.93 6.42 10.04
C ASP A 193 13.36 5.77 8.78
N ASN A 194 12.19 5.17 8.90
CA ASN A 194 11.49 4.52 7.80
C ASN A 194 10.05 5.03 7.68
N VAL A 195 9.67 5.49 6.50
CA VAL A 195 8.29 5.88 6.18
C VAL A 195 7.80 5.07 4.99
N VAL A 196 6.78 4.26 5.19
CA VAL A 196 6.27 3.33 4.18
C VAL A 196 4.76 3.44 4.06
N ALA A 197 4.23 3.47 2.84
CA ALA A 197 2.78 3.49 2.66
C ALA A 197 2.33 2.95 1.30
N ASN A 198 1.12 2.43 1.27
CA ASN A 198 0.29 2.31 0.08
C ASN A 198 -0.97 3.17 0.31
N PRO A 199 -0.91 4.49 0.08
CA PRO A 199 -2.04 5.37 0.29
C PRO A 199 -3.13 5.18 -0.77
N PRO A 200 -4.37 5.62 -0.52
CA PRO A 200 -5.44 5.54 -1.50
C PRO A 200 -5.10 6.34 -2.77
N PHE A 201 -5.18 5.68 -3.94
CA PHE A 201 -4.79 6.26 -5.23
C PHE A 201 -5.74 7.38 -5.65
N SER A 202 -5.16 8.48 -6.13
CA SER A 202 -5.89 9.61 -6.72
C SER A 202 -7.04 10.10 -5.84
N LEU A 203 -6.81 10.20 -4.54
CA LEU A 203 -7.80 10.65 -3.56
C LEU A 203 -8.25 12.08 -3.88
N LYS A 204 -9.58 12.28 -3.91
CA LYS A 204 -10.22 13.58 -4.13
C LYS A 204 -10.63 14.22 -2.80
N ALA A 205 -10.80 15.55 -2.80
CA ALA A 205 -11.28 16.33 -1.64
C ALA A 205 -10.50 16.02 -0.35
N TRP A 206 -9.17 15.95 -0.47
CA TRP A 206 -8.24 15.51 0.55
C TRP A 206 -7.77 16.62 1.52
N GLY A 207 -8.24 17.87 1.34
CA GLY A 207 -7.84 19.01 2.17
C GLY A 207 -6.86 19.95 1.46
N ASP A 208 -6.97 20.04 0.15
CA ASP A 208 -6.14 20.89 -0.71
C ASP A 208 -6.19 22.38 -0.34
N VAL A 209 -7.33 22.87 0.14
CA VAL A 209 -7.50 24.26 0.57
C VAL A 209 -6.68 24.55 1.83
N GLU A 210 -6.76 23.67 2.82
CA GLU A 210 -6.05 23.81 4.09
C GLU A 210 -4.52 23.73 3.88
N TRP A 211 -4.06 23.03 2.83
CA TRP A 211 -2.64 22.91 2.50
C TRP A 211 -2.02 24.19 1.95
N THR A 212 -2.80 25.17 1.54
CA THR A 212 -2.25 26.49 1.13
C THR A 212 -1.55 27.20 2.30
N SER A 213 -1.97 26.91 3.52
CA SER A 213 -1.40 27.43 4.78
C SER A 213 -0.98 26.31 5.73
N ASP A 214 -0.39 25.25 5.19
CA ASP A 214 0.01 24.07 5.95
C ASP A 214 0.98 24.41 7.09
N PRO A 215 0.60 24.21 8.36
CA PRO A 215 1.42 24.63 9.50
C PRO A 215 2.71 23.82 9.65
N TRP A 216 2.78 22.65 9.03
CA TRP A 216 3.95 21.75 9.06
C TRP A 216 4.89 21.92 7.87
N GLY A 217 4.56 22.81 6.92
CA GLY A 217 5.41 23.16 5.78
C GLY A 217 5.50 22.10 4.69
N ARG A 218 4.56 21.14 4.62
CA ARG A 218 4.55 20.10 3.59
C ARG A 218 4.45 20.67 2.17
N ASN A 219 3.70 21.74 2.00
CA ASN A 219 3.53 22.47 0.74
C ASN A 219 4.80 23.18 0.24
N GLN A 220 5.83 23.35 1.07
CA GLN A 220 7.11 23.93 0.68
C GLN A 220 7.89 23.05 -0.30
N LEU A 221 7.54 21.76 -0.39
CA LEU A 221 8.12 20.82 -1.35
C LEU A 221 7.49 20.95 -2.75
N GLY A 222 7.47 22.16 -3.31
CA GLY A 222 7.01 22.42 -4.69
C GLY A 222 5.55 22.88 -4.83
N GLY A 223 4.86 23.20 -3.73
CA GLY A 223 3.50 23.76 -3.73
C GLY A 223 2.41 22.77 -3.34
N VAL A 224 1.16 23.17 -3.56
CA VAL A 224 -0.03 22.36 -3.23
C VAL A 224 -0.38 21.43 -4.40
N PRO A 225 -0.57 20.13 -4.18
CA PRO A 225 -1.09 19.22 -5.19
C PRO A 225 -2.51 19.54 -5.63
N PRO A 226 -2.95 19.08 -6.83
CA PRO A 226 -4.27 19.40 -7.33
C PRO A 226 -5.39 18.76 -6.52
N LYS A 227 -6.55 19.40 -6.42
CA LYS A 227 -7.75 18.94 -5.70
C LYS A 227 -8.17 17.50 -6.06
N GLY A 228 -7.95 17.09 -7.32
CA GLY A 228 -8.37 15.78 -7.82
C GLY A 228 -7.42 14.63 -7.52
N TYR A 229 -6.20 14.91 -7.04
CA TYR A 229 -5.13 13.91 -6.91
C TYR A 229 -4.23 14.23 -5.72
N ALA A 230 -4.37 13.48 -4.64
CA ALA A 230 -3.54 13.61 -3.44
C ALA A 230 -2.19 12.86 -3.53
N ASP A 231 -1.88 12.23 -4.66
CA ASP A 231 -0.74 11.33 -4.76
C ASP A 231 0.56 12.02 -4.31
N TRP A 232 0.83 13.23 -4.78
CA TRP A 232 2.00 14.01 -4.34
C TRP A 232 1.85 14.65 -2.95
N ALA A 233 0.63 14.80 -2.41
CA ALA A 233 0.45 15.21 -1.02
C ALA A 233 0.96 14.13 -0.05
N TRP A 234 0.71 12.87 -0.38
CA TRP A 234 1.27 11.75 0.37
C TRP A 234 2.80 11.75 0.32
N VAL A 235 3.40 11.93 -0.86
CA VAL A 235 4.86 12.02 -1.01
C VAL A 235 5.44 13.17 -0.18
N GLN A 236 4.84 14.36 -0.25
CA GLN A 236 5.27 15.53 0.55
C GLN A 236 5.15 15.26 2.05
N HIS A 237 4.04 14.66 2.50
CA HIS A 237 3.86 14.30 3.91
C HIS A 237 4.92 13.31 4.39
N MET A 238 5.12 12.22 3.63
CA MET A 238 6.07 11.18 3.97
C MET A 238 7.51 11.70 4.00
N LEU A 239 7.90 12.48 3.00
CA LEU A 239 9.24 13.07 2.94
C LEU A 239 9.44 14.10 4.08
N THR A 240 8.40 14.88 4.44
CA THR A 240 8.47 15.80 5.59
C THR A 240 8.53 15.03 6.91
N SER A 241 8.00 13.83 7.01
CA SER A 241 8.05 12.98 8.21
C SER A 241 9.28 12.05 8.24
N ALA A 242 10.10 12.03 7.20
CA ALA A 242 11.34 11.26 7.21
C ALA A 242 12.46 12.02 7.94
N ASP A 243 13.33 11.29 8.66
CA ASP A 243 14.48 11.88 9.33
C ASP A 243 15.47 12.48 8.31
N PRO A 244 15.99 13.68 8.50
CA PRO A 244 16.88 14.33 7.54
C PRO A 244 18.22 13.62 7.34
N ASN A 245 18.65 12.75 8.26
CA ASN A 245 19.92 12.04 8.19
C ASN A 245 19.76 10.58 7.79
N THR A 246 18.76 9.87 8.36
CA THR A 246 18.56 8.43 8.20
C THR A 246 17.34 8.10 7.36
N GLY A 247 16.44 9.06 7.15
CA GLY A 247 15.11 8.85 6.62
C GLY A 247 15.06 8.24 5.23
N ARG A 248 14.33 7.11 5.13
CA ARG A 248 14.05 6.35 3.92
C ARG A 248 12.55 6.28 3.71
N VAL A 249 12.10 6.50 2.48
CA VAL A 249 10.68 6.52 2.12
C VAL A 249 10.42 5.55 0.99
N ALA A 250 9.41 4.70 1.12
CA ALA A 250 8.90 3.86 0.05
C ALA A 250 7.37 4.03 -0.04
N VAL A 251 6.88 4.48 -1.19
CA VAL A 251 5.45 4.73 -1.40
C VAL A 251 4.96 4.10 -2.69
N VAL A 252 3.79 3.45 -2.61
CA VAL A 252 3.07 2.95 -3.79
C VAL A 252 2.20 4.06 -4.35
N LEU A 253 2.31 4.31 -5.64
CA LEU A 253 1.56 5.34 -6.35
C LEU A 253 0.96 4.78 -7.64
N PRO A 254 -0.13 5.35 -8.16
CA PRO A 254 -0.55 5.06 -9.54
C PRO A 254 0.49 5.61 -10.51
N GLN A 255 0.78 4.89 -11.59
CA GLN A 255 1.79 5.32 -12.58
C GLN A 255 1.57 6.74 -13.10
N GLY A 256 0.31 7.19 -13.18
CA GLY A 256 -0.01 8.55 -13.58
C GLY A 256 0.70 9.66 -12.76
N ALA A 257 1.01 9.40 -11.49
CA ALA A 257 1.76 10.35 -10.65
C ALA A 257 3.16 10.66 -11.21
N LEU A 258 3.73 9.76 -12.02
CA LEU A 258 5.06 9.91 -12.60
C LEU A 258 5.13 10.96 -13.72
N PHE A 259 4.01 11.21 -14.42
CA PHE A 259 4.03 12.04 -15.64
C PHE A 259 2.91 13.08 -15.75
N ARG A 260 1.89 13.08 -14.87
CA ARG A 260 0.86 14.14 -14.91
C ARG A 260 1.49 15.52 -14.80
N GLN A 261 0.92 16.47 -15.55
CA GLN A 261 1.42 17.83 -15.67
C GLN A 261 0.84 18.79 -14.59
N GLY A 262 1.16 20.07 -14.67
CA GLY A 262 0.64 21.11 -13.78
C GLY A 262 1.28 21.11 -12.39
N ALA A 263 0.48 21.10 -11.34
CA ALA A 263 0.97 21.17 -9.96
C ALA A 263 1.83 19.94 -9.59
N GLU A 264 1.45 18.74 -10.06
CA GLU A 264 2.22 17.52 -9.80
C GLU A 264 3.60 17.56 -10.48
N ALA A 265 3.69 18.09 -11.70
CA ALA A 265 4.98 18.29 -12.38
C ALA A 265 5.90 19.24 -11.61
N ARG A 266 5.37 20.35 -11.07
CA ARG A 266 6.15 21.29 -10.26
C ARG A 266 6.70 20.66 -9.00
N ILE A 267 5.87 19.89 -8.27
CA ILE A 267 6.27 19.20 -7.05
C ILE A 267 7.34 18.15 -7.37
N ARG A 268 7.11 17.33 -8.39
CA ARG A 268 8.03 16.32 -8.87
C ARG A 268 9.40 16.92 -9.24
N THR A 269 9.40 17.98 -10.03
CA THR A 269 10.62 18.73 -10.40
C THR A 269 11.35 19.26 -9.16
N HIS A 270 10.63 19.83 -8.20
CA HIS A 270 11.23 20.34 -6.97
C HIS A 270 11.94 19.23 -6.18
N ILE A 271 11.29 18.09 -5.97
CA ILE A 271 11.81 16.96 -5.22
C ILE A 271 12.99 16.30 -5.94
N LEU A 272 12.95 16.21 -7.28
CA LEU A 272 14.06 15.73 -8.11
C LEU A 272 15.27 16.65 -8.04
N LYS A 273 15.09 17.97 -8.21
CA LYS A 273 16.17 18.96 -8.07
C LYS A 273 16.77 18.99 -6.65
N ALA A 274 15.97 18.66 -5.64
CA ALA A 274 16.47 18.46 -4.27
C ALA A 274 17.17 17.10 -4.09
N LYS A 275 17.33 16.29 -5.15
CA LYS A 275 18.03 14.99 -5.17
C LYS A 275 17.47 13.96 -4.20
N LYS A 276 16.14 13.99 -3.98
CA LYS A 276 15.49 13.11 -3.00
C LYS A 276 14.95 11.81 -3.61
N VAL A 277 14.69 11.76 -4.91
CA VAL A 277 14.24 10.53 -5.58
C VAL A 277 15.41 9.59 -5.82
N GLU A 278 15.33 8.36 -5.33
CA GLU A 278 16.36 7.33 -5.48
C GLU A 278 16.03 6.35 -6.60
N ALA A 279 14.81 5.83 -6.59
CA ALA A 279 14.38 4.87 -7.60
C ALA A 279 12.88 4.99 -7.91
N VAL A 280 12.52 4.56 -9.11
CA VAL A 280 11.16 4.37 -9.60
C VAL A 280 11.04 2.93 -10.08
N ILE A 281 10.16 2.15 -9.47
CA ILE A 281 9.96 0.73 -9.78
C ILE A 281 8.55 0.53 -10.32
N GLY A 282 8.42 0.15 -11.58
CA GLY A 282 7.14 -0.22 -12.18
C GLY A 282 6.67 -1.57 -11.67
N LEU A 283 5.39 -1.66 -11.39
CA LEU A 283 4.72 -2.90 -11.00
C LEU A 283 3.74 -3.34 -12.09
N ALA A 284 3.53 -4.63 -12.20
CA ALA A 284 2.57 -5.20 -13.13
C ALA A 284 1.14 -4.64 -12.90
N PRO A 285 0.32 -4.51 -13.96
CA PRO A 285 -1.06 -4.08 -13.84
C PRO A 285 -1.89 -5.11 -13.06
N ASN A 286 -3.02 -4.67 -12.52
CA ASN A 286 -3.99 -5.52 -11.85
C ASN A 286 -3.42 -6.34 -10.66
N LEU A 287 -2.45 -5.79 -9.93
CA LEU A 287 -1.93 -6.38 -8.68
C LEU A 287 -2.74 -5.97 -7.45
N PHE A 288 -3.40 -4.81 -7.49
CA PHE A 288 -4.12 -4.25 -6.35
C PHE A 288 -5.62 -4.48 -6.48
N TYR A 289 -6.28 -4.75 -5.34
CA TYR A 289 -7.74 -4.92 -5.32
C TYR A 289 -8.46 -3.66 -5.78
N GLY A 290 -9.54 -3.83 -6.49
CA GLY A 290 -10.43 -2.73 -6.92
C GLY A 290 -9.90 -1.84 -8.05
N THR A 291 -8.70 -2.09 -8.57
CA THR A 291 -8.14 -1.33 -9.69
C THR A 291 -7.35 -2.23 -10.65
N GLY A 292 -7.59 -2.05 -11.96
CA GLY A 292 -6.77 -2.67 -13.00
C GLY A 292 -5.53 -1.84 -13.39
N LEU A 293 -5.36 -0.66 -12.78
CA LEU A 293 -4.26 0.24 -13.11
C LEU A 293 -2.92 -0.35 -12.67
N ALA A 294 -1.90 -0.08 -13.47
CA ALA A 294 -0.52 -0.32 -13.07
C ALA A 294 -0.11 0.71 -12.00
N ALA A 295 0.62 0.25 -11.01
CA ALA A 295 1.20 1.08 -9.97
C ALA A 295 2.72 1.13 -10.11
N CYS A 296 3.33 2.04 -9.38
CA CYS A 296 4.79 2.11 -9.21
C CYS A 296 5.13 2.26 -7.73
N VAL A 297 6.37 1.91 -7.40
CA VAL A 297 6.97 2.23 -6.10
C VAL A 297 7.95 3.38 -6.32
N LEU A 298 7.78 4.45 -5.57
CA LEU A 298 8.71 5.57 -5.53
C LEU A 298 9.54 5.48 -4.26
N ILE A 299 10.86 5.43 -4.41
CA ILE A 299 11.83 5.40 -3.31
C ILE A 299 12.50 6.75 -3.18
N LEU A 300 12.46 7.30 -1.95
CA LEU A 300 13.09 8.59 -1.66
C LEU A 300 13.99 8.49 -0.43
N ARG A 301 15.06 9.29 -0.41
CA ARG A 301 15.98 9.42 0.73
C ARG A 301 16.40 10.87 0.94
N HIS A 302 16.54 11.27 2.18
CA HIS A 302 17.15 12.56 2.48
C HIS A 302 18.66 12.55 2.21
N GLN A 303 19.35 11.49 2.62
CA GLN A 303 20.76 11.27 2.33
C GLN A 303 20.92 10.11 1.36
N ARG A 304 21.52 10.39 0.22
CA ARG A 304 21.76 9.42 -0.85
C ARG A 304 23.18 8.83 -0.72
N PRO A 305 23.38 7.57 -1.07
CA PRO A 305 24.73 6.98 -1.13
C PRO A 305 25.68 7.83 -1.98
N VAL A 306 26.95 7.83 -1.63
CA VAL A 306 27.99 8.53 -2.40
C VAL A 306 28.01 8.01 -3.85
N GLY A 307 27.99 8.92 -4.82
CA GLY A 307 27.96 8.57 -6.25
C GLY A 307 26.55 8.34 -6.83
N HIS A 308 25.50 8.34 -6.01
CA HIS A 308 24.11 8.16 -6.46
C HIS A 308 23.29 9.46 -6.41
N GLN A 309 23.84 10.57 -5.89
CA GLN A 309 23.09 11.79 -5.59
C GLN A 309 22.41 12.42 -6.81
N ASP A 310 23.05 12.32 -7.99
CA ASP A 310 22.59 12.90 -9.24
C ASP A 310 21.97 11.86 -10.18
N LYS A 311 21.65 10.67 -9.66
CA LYS A 311 21.13 9.54 -10.43
C LYS A 311 19.79 9.05 -9.89
N VAL A 312 18.94 8.54 -10.76
CA VAL A 312 17.70 7.86 -10.39
C VAL A 312 17.66 6.51 -11.10
N LEU A 313 17.40 5.45 -10.34
CA LEU A 313 17.24 4.12 -10.89
C LEU A 313 15.80 3.90 -11.33
N PHE A 314 15.60 3.56 -12.59
CA PHE A 314 14.32 3.12 -13.14
C PHE A 314 14.32 1.61 -13.31
N ILE A 315 13.27 0.93 -12.83
CA ILE A 315 13.10 -0.51 -12.98
C ILE A 315 11.73 -0.77 -13.59
N ASN A 316 11.71 -1.51 -14.70
CA ASN A 316 10.48 -1.97 -15.33
C ASN A 316 10.13 -3.37 -14.80
N GLY A 317 9.02 -3.50 -14.08
CA GLY A 317 8.47 -4.76 -13.58
C GLY A 317 7.07 -5.08 -14.11
N GLU A 318 6.65 -4.45 -15.20
CA GLU A 318 5.28 -4.59 -15.72
C GLU A 318 4.96 -6.03 -16.19
N ASP A 319 5.96 -6.77 -16.62
CA ASP A 319 5.85 -8.18 -17.03
C ASP A 319 6.00 -9.17 -15.87
N LEU A 320 6.49 -8.71 -14.70
CA LEU A 320 6.79 -9.55 -13.56
C LEU A 320 5.54 -9.90 -12.74
N MET A 321 4.77 -10.85 -13.26
CA MET A 321 3.54 -11.31 -12.62
C MET A 321 3.20 -12.75 -13.02
N LYS A 322 2.43 -13.38 -12.17
CA LYS A 322 1.60 -14.53 -12.55
C LYS A 322 0.21 -14.02 -12.89
N LYS A 323 -0.23 -14.22 -14.13
CA LYS A 323 -1.59 -13.86 -14.56
C LYS A 323 -2.62 -14.67 -13.79
N GLY A 324 -3.59 -14.00 -13.19
CA GLY A 324 -4.74 -14.59 -12.52
C GLY A 324 -6.05 -14.26 -13.23
N ARG A 325 -7.11 -15.00 -12.94
CA ARG A 325 -8.42 -14.79 -13.55
C ARG A 325 -9.02 -13.41 -13.21
N ASN A 326 -8.92 -13.00 -11.95
CA ASN A 326 -9.49 -11.75 -11.46
C ASN A 326 -8.42 -10.72 -11.09
N GLN A 327 -7.24 -11.19 -10.71
CA GLN A 327 -6.15 -10.37 -10.22
C GLN A 327 -4.82 -11.06 -10.51
N ASN A 328 -3.82 -10.29 -10.92
CA ASN A 328 -2.46 -10.77 -11.08
C ASN A 328 -1.77 -10.89 -9.72
N THR A 329 -0.71 -11.67 -9.66
CA THR A 329 0.05 -11.90 -8.43
C THR A 329 1.53 -11.65 -8.68
N LEU A 330 2.15 -10.83 -7.86
CA LEU A 330 3.60 -10.71 -7.77
C LEU A 330 4.12 -11.90 -6.94
N GLU A 331 4.69 -12.91 -7.60
CA GLU A 331 5.27 -14.07 -6.90
C GLU A 331 6.61 -13.71 -6.23
N PRO A 332 7.07 -14.48 -5.23
CA PRO A 332 8.33 -14.20 -4.53
C PRO A 332 9.55 -14.06 -5.46
N LYS A 333 9.62 -14.85 -6.55
CA LYS A 333 10.68 -14.74 -7.55
C LYS A 333 10.68 -13.39 -8.27
N HIS A 334 9.50 -12.85 -8.60
CA HIS A 334 9.36 -11.55 -9.24
C HIS A 334 9.76 -10.42 -8.28
N ALA A 335 9.32 -10.49 -7.01
CA ALA A 335 9.72 -9.52 -5.99
C ALA A 335 11.24 -9.56 -5.75
N LYS A 336 11.84 -10.76 -5.77
CA LYS A 336 13.29 -10.92 -5.67
C LYS A 336 14.02 -10.29 -6.84
N GLU A 337 13.55 -10.49 -8.07
CA GLU A 337 14.15 -9.89 -9.27
C GLU A 337 14.14 -8.36 -9.21
N LEU A 338 13.01 -7.76 -8.81
CA LEU A 338 12.91 -6.31 -8.60
C LEU A 338 13.86 -5.82 -7.50
N PHE A 339 13.95 -6.57 -6.41
CA PHE A 339 14.84 -6.23 -5.30
C PHE A 339 16.32 -6.35 -5.68
N ASP A 340 16.70 -7.40 -6.41
CA ASP A 340 18.06 -7.59 -6.88
C ASP A 340 18.48 -6.47 -7.86
N ALA A 341 17.59 -6.07 -8.78
CA ALA A 341 17.80 -4.94 -9.67
C ALA A 341 17.97 -3.61 -8.88
N TYR A 342 17.14 -3.39 -7.85
CA TYR A 342 17.27 -2.23 -6.99
C TYR A 342 18.62 -2.21 -6.24
N ARG A 343 19.03 -3.32 -5.66
CA ARG A 343 20.30 -3.44 -4.95
C ARG A 343 21.53 -3.29 -5.85
N GLY A 344 21.43 -3.80 -7.07
CA GLY A 344 22.49 -3.69 -8.06
C GLY A 344 22.80 -2.27 -8.49
N PHE A 345 21.80 -1.38 -8.49
CA PHE A 345 21.86 0.01 -8.92
C PHE A 345 22.67 0.18 -10.21
N ALA A 346 22.33 -0.59 -11.24
CA ALA A 346 23.04 -0.66 -12.52
C ALA A 346 22.05 -0.85 -13.67
N ASP A 347 22.52 -0.55 -14.88
CA ASP A 347 21.77 -0.84 -16.10
C ASP A 347 21.62 -2.34 -16.31
N ILE A 348 20.41 -2.77 -16.62
CA ILE A 348 20.04 -4.13 -17.01
C ILE A 348 19.14 -4.03 -18.23
N GLU A 349 19.58 -4.56 -19.37
CA GLU A 349 18.86 -4.50 -20.63
C GLU A 349 17.40 -4.95 -20.48
N GLY A 350 16.46 -4.13 -20.95
CA GLY A 350 15.02 -4.36 -20.87
C GLY A 350 14.43 -4.34 -19.45
N ARG A 351 15.25 -4.15 -18.40
CA ARG A 351 14.81 -4.23 -17.00
C ARG A 351 15.09 -2.99 -16.18
N ALA A 352 16.29 -2.42 -16.25
CA ALA A 352 16.69 -1.29 -15.41
C ALA A 352 17.61 -0.32 -16.12
N HIS A 353 17.48 0.98 -15.78
CA HIS A 353 18.35 2.05 -16.26
C HIS A 353 18.66 3.04 -15.13
N VAL A 354 19.93 3.44 -15.03
CA VAL A 354 20.41 4.44 -14.08
C VAL A 354 20.52 5.78 -14.81
N ALA A 355 19.43 6.56 -14.79
CA ALA A 355 19.38 7.86 -15.44
C ALA A 355 20.10 8.94 -14.64
N GLU A 356 20.93 9.74 -15.30
CA GLU A 356 21.49 10.95 -14.73
C GLU A 356 20.40 12.03 -14.59
N LEU A 357 20.53 12.93 -13.60
CA LEU A 357 19.54 14.00 -13.41
C LEU A 357 19.41 14.90 -14.65
N ALA A 358 20.49 15.08 -15.41
CA ALA A 358 20.48 15.84 -16.67
C ALA A 358 19.62 15.17 -17.77
N GLU A 359 19.61 13.85 -17.84
CA GLU A 359 18.72 13.07 -18.72
C GLU A 359 17.27 13.26 -18.32
N ILE A 360 16.97 13.20 -17.01
CA ILE A 360 15.63 13.42 -16.47
C ILE A 360 15.15 14.86 -16.73
N GLU A 361 16.05 15.83 -16.63
CA GLU A 361 15.74 17.23 -16.98
C GLU A 361 15.45 17.37 -18.48
N GLY A 362 16.21 16.67 -19.34
CA GLY A 362 15.94 16.61 -20.78
C GLY A 362 14.58 16.02 -21.13
N ASN A 363 14.03 15.19 -20.26
CA ASN A 363 12.67 14.63 -20.34
C ASN A 363 11.62 15.45 -19.53
N ASP A 364 11.84 16.74 -19.28
CA ASP A 364 10.94 17.63 -18.53
C ASP A 364 10.57 17.09 -17.13
N PHE A 365 11.52 16.45 -16.46
CA PHE A 365 11.30 15.78 -15.16
C PHE A 365 10.12 14.78 -15.16
N ASN A 366 9.82 14.21 -16.30
CA ASN A 366 8.89 13.13 -16.48
C ASN A 366 9.54 11.83 -16.01
N LEU A 367 8.93 11.11 -15.09
CA LEU A 367 9.43 9.84 -14.54
C LEU A 367 8.76 8.62 -15.15
N ASN A 368 8.09 8.75 -16.30
CA ASN A 368 7.45 7.61 -16.96
C ASN A 368 8.51 6.57 -17.37
N ILE A 369 8.40 5.38 -16.82
CA ILE A 369 9.43 4.33 -16.93
C ILE A 369 9.81 3.98 -18.36
N PRO A 370 8.88 3.87 -19.33
CA PRO A 370 9.23 3.58 -20.73
C PRO A 370 10.14 4.62 -21.43
N LEU A 371 10.30 5.81 -20.85
CA LEU A 371 11.25 6.81 -21.37
C LEU A 371 12.71 6.43 -21.07
N TYR A 372 12.94 5.58 -20.06
CA TYR A 372 14.25 5.20 -19.55
C TYR A 372 14.57 3.73 -19.77
N VAL A 373 13.57 2.87 -19.68
CA VAL A 373 13.72 1.40 -19.82
C VAL A 373 12.92 0.96 -21.03
N ALA A 374 13.59 0.81 -22.18
CA ALA A 374 12.97 0.20 -23.35
C ALA A 374 12.69 -1.29 -23.08
N PRO A 375 11.61 -1.86 -23.60
CA PRO A 375 11.42 -3.32 -23.57
C PRO A 375 12.65 -4.02 -24.17
N ALA A 376 13.01 -5.17 -23.60
CA ALA A 376 14.06 -5.99 -24.19
C ALA A 376 13.66 -6.30 -25.65
N ASP A 377 14.63 -6.16 -26.56
CA ASP A 377 14.43 -6.52 -27.96
C ASP A 377 14.18 -8.04 -28.04
N THR A 378 12.94 -8.42 -28.28
CA THR A 378 12.56 -9.84 -28.37
C THR A 378 12.95 -10.47 -29.72
N GLY A 379 13.64 -9.72 -30.57
CA GLY A 379 14.10 -10.21 -31.87
C GLY A 379 13.02 -10.44 -32.93
N GLU A 380 11.76 -10.21 -32.60
CA GLU A 380 10.65 -10.16 -33.53
C GLU A 380 10.50 -8.71 -34.06
N GLU A 381 11.27 -8.33 -35.03
CA GLU A 381 10.98 -7.11 -35.81
C GLU A 381 9.66 -7.30 -36.55
N ILE A 382 8.58 -6.79 -35.99
CA ILE A 382 7.32 -6.66 -36.73
C ILE A 382 7.53 -5.53 -37.74
N THR A 383 7.61 -5.87 -39.02
CA THR A 383 7.70 -4.85 -40.08
C THR A 383 6.43 -4.00 -40.12
N LEU A 384 6.49 -2.78 -40.62
CA LEU A 384 5.32 -1.94 -40.84
C LEU A 384 4.24 -2.67 -41.65
N ALA A 385 4.65 -3.47 -42.65
CA ALA A 385 3.76 -4.29 -43.49
C ALA A 385 3.02 -5.33 -42.64
N ASP A 386 3.71 -6.06 -41.75
CA ASP A 386 3.14 -7.05 -40.87
C ASP A 386 2.19 -6.39 -39.82
N ALA A 387 2.58 -5.23 -39.31
CA ALA A 387 1.72 -4.48 -38.38
C ALA A 387 0.41 -4.02 -39.02
N LEU A 388 0.47 -3.54 -40.28
CA LEU A 388 -0.70 -3.17 -41.06
C LEU A 388 -1.59 -4.38 -41.38
N ALA A 389 -0.99 -5.50 -41.82
CA ALA A 389 -1.73 -6.74 -42.08
C ALA A 389 -2.43 -7.28 -40.80
N ASN A 390 -1.74 -7.22 -39.65
CA ASN A 390 -2.32 -7.59 -38.37
C ASN A 390 -3.48 -6.67 -37.95
N LEU A 391 -3.36 -5.37 -38.21
CA LEU A 391 -4.42 -4.38 -37.95
C LEU A 391 -5.64 -4.63 -38.84
N GLU A 392 -5.43 -4.86 -40.16
CA GLU A 392 -6.50 -5.20 -41.09
C GLU A 392 -7.22 -6.50 -40.69
N GLY A 393 -6.47 -7.55 -40.36
CA GLY A 393 -7.01 -8.80 -39.87
C GLY A 393 -7.80 -8.66 -38.56
N ALA A 394 -7.35 -7.80 -37.65
CA ALA A 394 -8.08 -7.50 -36.41
C ALA A 394 -9.38 -6.72 -36.69
N HIS A 395 -9.37 -5.82 -37.68
CA HIS A 395 -10.54 -5.05 -38.10
C HIS A 395 -11.61 -5.93 -38.72
N GLU A 396 -11.23 -6.87 -39.59
CA GLU A 396 -12.19 -7.83 -40.19
C GLU A 396 -12.78 -8.75 -39.12
N ARG A 397 -12.00 -9.30 -38.19
CA ARG A 397 -12.52 -10.10 -37.07
C ARG A 397 -13.50 -9.30 -36.19
N ALA A 398 -13.21 -8.01 -35.98
CA ALA A 398 -14.11 -7.15 -35.21
C ALA A 398 -15.44 -6.94 -35.93
N LYS A 399 -15.45 -6.76 -37.28
CA LYS A 399 -16.67 -6.67 -38.11
C LYS A 399 -17.47 -7.95 -38.05
N GLU A 400 -16.83 -9.10 -38.23
CA GLU A 400 -17.47 -10.42 -38.19
C GLU A 400 -18.13 -10.66 -36.81
N THR A 401 -17.40 -10.37 -35.73
CA THR A 401 -17.90 -10.53 -34.36
C THR A 401 -19.10 -9.61 -34.11
N ARG A 402 -19.02 -8.37 -34.60
CA ARG A 402 -20.12 -7.40 -34.49
C ARG A 402 -21.35 -7.86 -35.26
N ALA A 403 -21.18 -8.30 -36.51
CA ALA A 403 -22.28 -8.83 -37.31
C ALA A 403 -22.93 -10.07 -36.68
N ALA A 404 -22.12 -10.96 -36.10
CA ALA A 404 -22.63 -12.12 -35.35
C ALA A 404 -23.44 -11.69 -34.10
N LEU A 405 -22.97 -10.69 -33.37
CA LEU A 405 -23.70 -10.13 -32.23
C LEU A 405 -25.02 -9.49 -32.66
N GLU A 406 -25.01 -8.69 -33.72
CA GLU A 406 -26.21 -8.03 -34.26
C GLU A 406 -27.24 -9.05 -34.73
N ALA A 407 -26.79 -10.14 -35.40
CA ALA A 407 -27.64 -11.23 -35.79
C ALA A 407 -28.25 -11.98 -34.60
N GLU A 408 -27.50 -12.15 -33.52
CA GLU A 408 -28.02 -12.79 -32.31
C GLU A 408 -29.01 -11.87 -31.56
N LEU A 409 -28.72 -10.60 -31.43
CA LEU A 409 -29.63 -9.60 -30.82
C LEU A 409 -30.94 -9.47 -31.61
N ALA A 410 -30.87 -9.53 -32.92
CA ALA A 410 -32.08 -9.48 -33.79
C ALA A 410 -33.04 -10.63 -33.50
N LYS A 411 -32.56 -11.83 -33.15
CA LYS A 411 -33.42 -12.96 -32.74
C LYS A 411 -34.24 -12.67 -31.47
N TRP A 412 -33.75 -11.74 -30.64
CA TRP A 412 -34.39 -11.32 -29.39
C TRP A 412 -35.14 -9.99 -29.51
N GLY A 413 -35.24 -9.41 -30.72
CA GLY A 413 -35.87 -8.10 -30.94
C GLY A 413 -35.11 -6.92 -30.35
N LEU A 414 -33.79 -7.06 -30.11
CA LEU A 414 -32.90 -6.03 -29.61
C LEU A 414 -32.05 -5.49 -30.76
N SER A 415 -31.75 -4.17 -30.74
CA SER A 415 -30.76 -3.52 -31.62
C SER A 415 -29.51 -3.19 -30.83
N ALA A 416 -28.31 -3.36 -31.47
CA ALA A 416 -27.03 -3.00 -30.88
C ALA A 416 -26.76 -1.49 -30.97
#